data_32548a6aaa10c82e2156dbbfea81d3c7
#
_entry.id   32548a6aaa10c82e2156dbbfea81d3c7
#
_cell.length_a   1.000
_cell.length_b   1.000
_cell.length_c   1.000
_cell.angle_alpha   90.00
_cell.angle_beta   90.00
_cell.angle_gamma   90.00
#
_symmetry.space_group_name_H-M   'P 1'
#
loop_
_entity.id
_entity.type
_entity.pdbx_description
1 polymer ?
#
loop_
_entity_poly.entity_id
_entity_poly.type
_entity_poly.pdbx_seq_one_letter_code
_entity_poly.pdbx_strand_id
1 'polypeptide(L)'
;MKHVLILLANGFEVYEAAAFTDVLGWADTFGTEHIRVITAGLHPELTCTFGHQTVPAALVHELDLDGINALAIPGGFGTAGFYEDSFSEEF
;
A
#
# COMPACT_ATOMS: atom_id res chain seq x y z
N MET A 1 -11.18 -2.68 16.09
CA MET A 1 -10.06 -2.17 15.26
C MET A 1 -10.35 -2.40 13.79
N LYS A 2 -10.17 -1.38 12.99
CA LYS A 2 -10.31 -1.49 11.53
C LYS A 2 -8.94 -1.74 10.90
N HIS A 3 -8.89 -2.63 9.93
CA HIS A 3 -7.66 -2.95 9.21
C HIS A 3 -7.77 -2.42 7.78
N VAL A 4 -6.83 -1.55 7.42
CA VAL A 4 -6.76 -0.96 6.07
C VAL A 4 -5.49 -1.47 5.39
N LEU A 5 -5.67 -2.08 4.23
CA LEU A 5 -4.56 -2.55 3.40
C LEU A 5 -4.23 -1.49 2.36
N ILE A 6 -2.96 -1.09 2.32
CA ILE A 6 -2.43 -0.24 1.25
C ILE A 6 -1.62 -1.14 0.34
N LEU A 7 -2.14 -1.40 -0.85
CA LEU A 7 -1.51 -2.29 -1.82
C LEU A 7 -0.61 -1.48 -2.74
N LEU A 8 0.68 -1.77 -2.72
CA LEU A 8 1.71 -1.00 -3.42
C LEU A 8 2.26 -1.78 -4.61
N ALA A 9 2.13 -1.23 -5.81
CA ALA A 9 2.79 -1.74 -7.00
C ALA A 9 4.17 -1.09 -7.14
N ASN A 10 5.09 -1.74 -7.83
CA ASN A 10 6.30 -1.05 -8.28
C ASN A 10 5.91 0.19 -9.07
N GLY A 11 6.71 1.25 -8.96
CA GLY A 11 6.43 2.50 -9.65
C GLY A 11 5.29 3.31 -9.04
N PHE A 12 4.81 2.94 -7.84
CA PHE A 12 3.75 3.72 -7.20
C PHE A 12 4.24 5.13 -6.84
N GLU A 13 3.29 6.06 -6.78
CA GLU A 13 3.59 7.44 -6.42
C GLU A 13 3.64 7.60 -4.90
N VAL A 14 4.81 7.94 -4.36
CA VAL A 14 5.01 8.08 -2.90
C VAL A 14 4.05 9.09 -2.30
N TYR A 15 3.83 10.21 -2.99
CA TYR A 15 2.95 11.26 -2.49
C TYR A 15 1.53 10.75 -2.26
N GLU A 16 1.00 9.93 -3.18
CA GLU A 16 -0.33 9.37 -3.03
C GLU A 16 -0.38 8.34 -1.91
N ALA A 17 0.64 7.49 -1.81
CA ALA A 17 0.71 6.51 -0.73
C ALA A 17 0.79 7.19 0.64
N ALA A 18 1.62 8.22 0.77
CA ALA A 18 1.80 8.94 2.02
C ALA A 18 0.52 9.60 2.51
N ALA A 19 -0.33 10.06 1.60
CA ALA A 19 -1.62 10.63 1.97
C ALA A 19 -2.47 9.62 2.75
N PHE A 20 -2.51 8.36 2.31
CA PHE A 20 -3.26 7.32 3.00
C PHE A 20 -2.63 6.99 4.36
N THR A 21 -1.32 6.76 4.41
CA THR A 21 -0.68 6.35 5.66
C THR A 21 -0.74 7.47 6.69
N ASP A 22 -0.53 8.71 6.30
CA ASP A 22 -0.56 9.84 7.22
C ASP A 22 -1.96 10.14 7.73
N VAL A 23 -2.94 10.25 6.82
CA VAL A 23 -4.31 10.56 7.23
C VAL A 23 -4.87 9.47 8.14
N LEU A 24 -4.66 8.21 7.78
CA LEU A 24 -5.15 7.09 8.59
C LEU A 24 -4.39 6.97 9.91
N GLY A 25 -3.10 7.26 9.91
CA GLY A 25 -2.31 7.29 11.15
C GLY A 25 -2.80 8.36 12.12
N TRP A 26 -3.09 9.55 11.63
CA TRP A 26 -3.64 10.61 12.46
C TRP A 26 -5.06 10.29 12.93
N ALA A 27 -5.87 9.65 12.08
CA ALA A 27 -7.21 9.21 12.47
C ALA A 27 -7.14 8.19 13.61
N ASP A 28 -6.19 7.26 13.56
CA ASP A 28 -5.98 6.30 14.66
C ASP A 28 -5.56 7.01 15.95
N THR A 29 -4.68 8.00 15.84
CA THR A 29 -4.14 8.72 17.01
C THR A 29 -5.20 9.57 17.70
N PHE A 30 -6.02 10.28 16.95
CA PHE A 30 -6.96 11.26 17.47
C PHE A 30 -8.44 10.88 17.35
N GLY A 31 -8.73 9.79 16.62
CA GLY A 31 -10.11 9.36 16.41
C GLY A 31 -10.64 8.49 17.55
N THR A 32 -11.92 8.17 17.46
CA THR A 32 -12.59 7.30 18.42
C THR A 32 -12.47 5.82 18.07
N GLU A 33 -12.14 5.50 16.81
CA GLU A 33 -11.93 4.13 16.32
C GLU A 33 -10.46 3.90 16.05
N HIS A 34 -9.97 2.72 16.46
CA HIS A 34 -8.59 2.35 16.14
C HIS A 34 -8.49 1.83 14.71
N ILE A 35 -7.44 2.28 14.01
CA ILE A 35 -7.18 1.90 12.62
C ILE A 35 -5.76 1.35 12.54
N ARG A 36 -5.61 0.16 11.99
CA ARG A 36 -4.31 -0.41 11.68
C ARG A 36 -4.08 -0.37 10.18
N VAL A 37 -2.99 0.26 9.76
CA VAL A 37 -2.60 0.37 8.36
C VAL A 37 -1.51 -0.65 8.08
N ILE A 38 -1.71 -1.45 7.03
CA ILE A 38 -0.74 -2.45 6.61
C ILE A 38 -0.38 -2.17 5.15
N THR A 39 0.91 -1.97 4.88
CA THR A 39 1.39 -1.87 3.50
C THR A 39 1.76 -3.25 2.99
N ALA A 40 1.41 -3.56 1.76
CA ALA A 40 1.74 -4.82 1.14
C ALA A 40 2.09 -4.65 -0.33
N GLY A 41 2.84 -5.58 -0.87
CA GLY A 41 3.23 -5.58 -2.28
C GLY A 41 3.52 -6.99 -2.76
N LEU A 42 3.82 -7.10 -4.07
CA LEU A 42 4.16 -8.37 -4.70
C LEU A 42 5.63 -8.72 -4.52
N HIS A 43 6.46 -7.74 -4.16
CA HIS A 43 7.91 -7.89 -4.05
C HIS A 43 8.40 -7.47 -2.68
N PRO A 44 9.49 -8.07 -2.17
CA PRO A 44 10.01 -7.69 -0.86
C PRO A 44 10.60 -6.27 -0.83
N GLU A 45 10.93 -5.72 -1.99
CA GLU A 45 11.41 -4.35 -2.10
C GLU A 45 10.77 -3.71 -3.32
N LEU A 46 10.28 -2.49 -3.17
CA LEU A 46 9.58 -1.76 -4.23
C LEU A 46 10.35 -0.48 -4.55
N THR A 47 10.35 -0.11 -5.82
CA THR A 47 10.92 1.16 -6.29
C THR A 47 9.79 2.05 -6.76
N CYS A 48 9.71 3.25 -6.19
CA CYS A 48 8.65 4.21 -6.48
C CYS A 48 8.93 4.96 -7.79
N THR A 49 8.05 5.89 -8.15
CA THR A 49 8.10 6.61 -9.41
C THR A 49 9.48 7.20 -9.74
N PHE A 50 10.12 7.81 -8.76
CA PHE A 50 11.40 8.51 -8.96
C PHE A 50 12.56 7.80 -8.24
N GLY A 51 12.49 6.48 -8.12
CA GLY A 51 13.60 5.69 -7.61
C GLY A 51 13.68 5.57 -6.10
N HIS A 52 12.72 6.10 -5.36
CA HIS A 52 12.68 5.94 -3.92
C HIS A 52 12.32 4.49 -3.58
N GLN A 53 13.15 3.83 -2.77
CA GLN A 53 12.93 2.43 -2.44
C GLN A 53 12.11 2.29 -1.15
N THR A 54 11.23 1.28 -1.13
CA THR A 54 10.32 1.05 -0.03
C THR A 54 10.21 -0.45 0.23
N VAL A 55 10.18 -0.82 1.51
CA VAL A 55 9.93 -2.20 1.93
C VAL A 55 8.51 -2.25 2.49
N PRO A 56 7.58 -2.99 1.86
CA PRO A 56 6.24 -3.13 2.43
C PRO A 56 6.28 -3.96 3.71
N ALA A 57 5.30 -3.75 4.57
CA ALA A 57 5.22 -4.49 5.83
C ALA A 57 4.98 -5.98 5.60
N ALA A 58 4.33 -6.35 4.50
CA ALA A 58 4.03 -7.74 4.17
C ALA A 58 4.02 -7.97 2.66
N LEU A 59 4.19 -9.21 2.26
CA LEU A 59 3.92 -9.63 0.89
C LEU A 59 2.45 -10.05 0.78
N VAL A 60 1.84 -9.79 -0.37
CA VAL A 60 0.40 -10.03 -0.56
C VAL A 60 0.03 -11.49 -0.23
N HIS A 61 0.85 -12.44 -0.67
CA HIS A 61 0.55 -13.86 -0.46
C HIS A 61 0.62 -14.30 1.00
N GLU A 62 1.18 -13.46 1.88
CA GLU A 62 1.30 -13.74 3.31
C GLU A 62 0.08 -13.27 4.11
N LEU A 63 -0.84 -12.53 3.48
CA LEU A 63 -1.94 -11.89 4.18
C LEU A 63 -3.19 -12.74 4.24
N ASP A 64 -3.91 -12.63 5.37
CA ASP A 64 -5.28 -13.10 5.48
C ASP A 64 -6.21 -11.94 5.09
N LEU A 65 -6.73 -12.00 3.88
CA LEU A 65 -7.55 -10.92 3.34
C LEU A 65 -8.93 -10.83 3.98
N ASP A 66 -9.38 -11.89 4.65
CA ASP A 66 -10.70 -11.89 5.31
C ASP A 66 -10.77 -10.88 6.45
N GLY A 67 -9.63 -10.54 7.05
CA GLY A 67 -9.56 -9.56 8.14
C GLY A 67 -9.45 -8.11 7.69
N ILE A 68 -9.43 -7.85 6.38
CA ILE A 68 -9.23 -6.50 5.84
C ILE A 68 -10.57 -5.81 5.66
N ASN A 69 -10.70 -4.59 6.20
CA ASN A 69 -11.93 -3.79 6.13
C ASN A 69 -11.96 -2.84 4.94
N ALA A 70 -10.79 -2.37 4.49
CA ALA A 70 -10.70 -1.44 3.38
C ALA A 70 -9.40 -1.63 2.62
N LEU A 71 -9.42 -1.28 1.34
CA LEU A 71 -8.27 -1.39 0.45
C LEU A 71 -8.02 -0.04 -0.21
N ALA A 72 -6.76 0.41 -0.19
CA ALA A 72 -6.34 1.60 -0.92
C ALA A 72 -5.20 1.23 -1.87
N ILE A 73 -5.25 1.74 -3.08
CA ILE A 73 -4.24 1.46 -4.11
C ILE A 73 -3.72 2.80 -4.64
N PRO A 74 -2.53 3.24 -4.21
CA PRO A 74 -1.95 4.47 -4.78
C PRO A 74 -1.63 4.27 -6.26
N GLY A 75 -1.81 5.32 -7.05
CA GLY A 75 -1.48 5.30 -8.47
C GLY A 75 0.01 5.35 -8.72
N GLY A 76 0.39 5.26 -10.00
CA GLY A 76 1.78 5.29 -10.41
C GLY A 76 1.90 5.46 -11.91
N PHE A 77 3.12 5.32 -12.40
CA PHE A 77 3.43 5.53 -13.82
C PHE A 77 3.94 4.25 -14.47
N GLY A 78 3.46 3.96 -15.70
CA GLY A 78 3.87 2.77 -16.45
C GLY A 78 5.36 2.71 -16.70
N THR A 79 6.01 3.86 -16.95
CA THR A 79 7.45 3.91 -17.20
C THR A 79 8.29 3.53 -15.97
N ALA A 80 7.69 3.56 -14.79
CA ALA A 80 8.36 3.16 -13.55
C ALA A 80 8.02 1.72 -13.13
N GLY A 81 7.35 0.95 -13.98
CA GLY A 81 7.01 -0.44 -13.72
C GLY A 81 5.64 -0.67 -13.11
N PHE A 82 4.81 0.37 -13.05
CA PHE A 82 3.50 0.27 -12.39
C PHE A 82 2.57 -0.73 -13.07
N TYR A 83 2.57 -0.77 -14.39
CA TYR A 83 1.65 -1.65 -15.12
C TYR A 83 2.00 -3.13 -15.01
N GLU A 84 3.29 -3.46 -14.91
CA GLU A 84 3.71 -4.84 -14.74
C GLU A 84 3.13 -5.45 -13.47
N ASP A 85 3.09 -4.68 -12.39
CA ASP A 85 2.51 -5.14 -11.13
C ASP A 85 0.99 -4.99 -11.11
N SER A 86 0.47 -3.80 -11.45
CA SER A 86 -0.95 -3.51 -11.26
C SER A 86 -1.86 -4.32 -12.18
N PHE A 87 -1.36 -4.77 -13.32
CA PHE A 87 -2.13 -5.61 -14.24
C PHE A 87 -1.87 -7.10 -14.03
N SER A 88 -1.04 -7.48 -13.07
CA SER A 88 -0.84 -8.89 -12.77
C SER A 88 -2.06 -9.46 -12.03
N GLU A 89 -2.30 -10.77 -12.22
CA GLU A 89 -3.41 -11.44 -11.53
C GLU A 89 -3.25 -11.42 -10.02
N GLU A 90 -2.01 -11.50 -9.53
CA GLU A 90 -1.73 -11.52 -8.11
C GLU A 90 -2.11 -10.20 -7.44
N PHE A 91 -1.88 -9.09 -8.14
CA PHE A 91 -2.21 -7.77 -7.62
C PHE A 91 -3.71 -7.57 -7.59
#